data_6ee7b3c3c60cc65943a1bea7ec8680d9
#
_entry.id   6ee7b3c3c60cc65943a1bea7ec8680d9
#
_cell.length_a   1.000
_cell.length_b   1.000
_cell.length_c   1.000
_cell.angle_alpha   90.00
_cell.angle_beta   90.00
_cell.angle_gamma   90.00
#
_symmetry.space_group_name_H-M   'P 1'
#
loop_
_entity.id
_entity.type
_entity.pdbx_description
1 polymer ?
#
loop_
_entity_poly.entity_id
_entity_poly.type
_entity_poly.pdbx_seq_one_letter_code
_entity_poly.pdbx_strand_id
1 'polypeptide(L)'
;MSFTDRPSYRTAAPMTDFDARALAASLAEILGPDRVLHGSEARRRHPGDMSWLTYVHAQHGRPLNGQDVVASPRSTREVADVLKLATRLKVPVTPAGGASGVQGAANATCGGILLDLRSMTRVRNLDRRSLTCTVEAGMIVKTFEEQLNAQGLSFTHYPASAEWASIGGCVAARGSGVLSTKYGTIQDHVLSAEVVLSDGDVVQLPALPRHGVGPELTQLFVGSEGTLGVVTAVTVRLRHLPAHRKFAAYRFDDLARGIEAGRRMMTSGVRPAVMRLYDREAAIHSLERAVTAGLDGETMIVMFDGDHPTLVDAEAAVCRDICAGEGARELRPGIGEAWWDKRYVFYYPPHAPQLPQIWCTMDVAADFTRIEAVYRNVTRAMREAVDPSWGMTVKTHLSHWYDWGSMIYPRFGIPKGPDDLDAALDLHDAIVRAATLAAIEAGGVINDHHGVGMRLAPYLERQFGPAGMRLLRRIKHGLDPDHVLCPGKLALRPEGQGERPTVTPAA
;
A
#
# COMPACT_ATOMS: atom_id res chain seq x y z
N MET A 1 -1.56 -28.31 18.04
CA MET A 1 -1.59 -27.76 16.68
C MET A 1 -0.14 -27.66 16.20
N SER A 2 0.22 -28.35 15.13
CA SER A 2 1.61 -28.32 14.64
C SER A 2 1.89 -26.98 13.95
N PHE A 3 2.93 -26.28 14.39
CA PHE A 3 3.39 -24.97 13.90
C PHE A 3 4.03 -25.03 12.47
N THR A 4 3.52 -25.80 11.55
CA THR A 4 4.15 -26.04 10.24
C THR A 4 3.79 -25.04 9.15
N ASP A 5 2.92 -24.07 9.41
CA ASP A 5 2.50 -23.05 8.44
C ASP A 5 3.15 -21.68 8.68
N ARG A 6 4.47 -21.64 8.73
CA ARG A 6 5.20 -20.35 8.85
C ARG A 6 5.11 -19.58 7.53
N PRO A 7 4.86 -18.25 7.55
CA PRO A 7 4.84 -17.42 6.35
C PRO A 7 6.10 -17.53 5.50
N SER A 8 5.95 -17.42 4.19
CA SER A 8 7.03 -17.65 3.22
C SER A 8 8.26 -16.76 3.36
N TYR A 9 8.16 -15.61 4.01
CA TYR A 9 9.29 -14.72 4.24
C TYR A 9 10.34 -15.29 5.23
N ARG A 10 9.99 -16.31 6.02
CA ARG A 10 10.92 -16.98 6.94
C ARG A 10 11.84 -18.01 6.26
N THR A 11 11.59 -18.32 5.00
CA THR A 11 12.24 -19.45 4.29
C THR A 11 12.65 -19.11 2.85
N ALA A 12 12.77 -17.84 2.50
CA ALA A 12 13.24 -17.45 1.18
C ALA A 12 14.72 -17.84 1.01
N ALA A 13 14.96 -18.78 0.12
CA ALA A 13 16.30 -19.19 -0.31
C ALA A 13 16.64 -18.53 -1.65
N PRO A 14 17.92 -18.26 -1.95
CA PRO A 14 18.33 -17.84 -3.29
C PRO A 14 17.79 -18.80 -4.35
N MET A 15 17.25 -18.25 -5.44
CA MET A 15 16.68 -19.08 -6.50
C MET A 15 17.72 -19.69 -7.43
N THR A 16 18.90 -19.08 -7.52
CA THR A 16 19.99 -19.47 -8.41
C THR A 16 21.33 -19.24 -7.75
N ASP A 17 22.28 -20.09 -8.08
CA ASP A 17 23.69 -19.87 -7.76
C ASP A 17 24.31 -19.07 -8.93
N PHE A 18 24.73 -17.85 -8.67
CA PHE A 18 25.39 -16.98 -9.66
C PHE A 18 26.50 -16.17 -8.99
N ASP A 19 27.50 -15.79 -9.80
CA ASP A 19 28.57 -14.93 -9.32
C ASP A 19 28.08 -13.45 -9.26
N ALA A 20 27.85 -12.96 -8.05
CA ALA A 20 27.40 -11.58 -7.82
C ALA A 20 28.39 -10.53 -8.32
N ARG A 21 29.71 -10.83 -8.36
CA ARG A 21 30.71 -9.89 -8.86
C ARG A 21 30.67 -9.84 -10.39
N ALA A 22 30.58 -11.00 -11.04
CA ALA A 22 30.44 -11.07 -12.50
C ALA A 22 29.13 -10.38 -12.96
N LEU A 23 28.03 -10.61 -12.23
CA LEU A 23 26.77 -9.91 -12.46
C LEU A 23 26.91 -8.39 -12.33
N ALA A 24 27.55 -7.91 -11.24
CA ALA A 24 27.78 -6.49 -11.03
C ALA A 24 28.66 -5.87 -12.14
N ALA A 25 29.67 -6.58 -12.62
CA ALA A 25 30.49 -6.14 -13.75
C ALA A 25 29.67 -6.00 -15.04
N SER A 26 28.85 -6.99 -15.38
CA SER A 26 27.98 -6.93 -16.56
C SER A 26 26.93 -5.81 -16.46
N LEU A 27 26.38 -5.56 -15.28
CA LEU A 27 25.48 -4.43 -15.05
C LEU A 27 26.19 -3.08 -15.14
N ALA A 28 27.46 -3.01 -14.73
CA ALA A 28 28.27 -1.80 -14.85
C ALA A 28 28.60 -1.45 -16.31
N GLU A 29 28.69 -2.42 -17.21
CA GLU A 29 28.80 -2.18 -18.67
C GLU A 29 27.53 -1.52 -19.23
N ILE A 30 26.35 -1.86 -18.70
CA ILE A 30 25.06 -1.29 -19.14
C ILE A 30 24.84 0.10 -18.52
N LEU A 31 25.07 0.23 -17.21
CA LEU A 31 24.65 1.39 -16.44
C LEU A 31 25.79 2.38 -16.13
N GLY A 32 27.03 1.92 -16.16
CA GLY A 32 28.18 2.60 -15.57
C GLY A 32 28.44 2.16 -14.11
N PRO A 33 29.72 2.12 -13.69
CA PRO A 33 30.11 1.55 -12.39
C PRO A 33 29.50 2.28 -11.18
N ASP A 34 29.31 3.60 -11.27
CA ASP A 34 28.77 4.42 -10.18
C ASP A 34 27.30 4.12 -9.86
N ARG A 35 26.62 3.36 -10.72
CA ARG A 35 25.20 3.02 -10.62
C ARG A 35 24.92 1.56 -10.25
N VAL A 36 25.98 0.83 -9.89
CA VAL A 36 25.90 -0.57 -9.50
C VAL A 36 26.56 -0.75 -8.14
N LEU A 37 25.82 -1.24 -7.17
CA LEU A 37 26.34 -1.60 -5.85
C LEU A 37 26.25 -3.10 -5.67
N HIS A 38 27.17 -3.70 -4.94
CA HIS A 38 27.14 -5.12 -4.64
C HIS A 38 27.63 -5.43 -3.19
N GLY A 39 27.32 -6.64 -2.71
CA GLY A 39 27.76 -7.10 -1.40
C GLY A 39 27.14 -6.33 -0.22
N SER A 40 27.94 -6.07 0.82
CA SER A 40 27.47 -5.42 2.04
C SER A 40 26.97 -3.98 1.82
N GLU A 41 27.55 -3.26 0.86
CA GLU A 41 27.11 -1.89 0.56
C GLU A 41 25.72 -1.85 -0.07
N ALA A 42 25.40 -2.77 -0.98
CA ALA A 42 24.08 -2.92 -1.56
C ALA A 42 23.00 -3.10 -0.47
N ARG A 43 23.29 -3.94 0.53
CA ARG A 43 22.36 -4.21 1.64
C ARG A 43 22.22 -3.04 2.60
N ARG A 44 23.31 -2.30 2.89
CA ARG A 44 23.25 -1.13 3.77
C ARG A 44 22.44 0.03 3.19
N ARG A 45 22.57 0.29 1.89
CA ARG A 45 21.88 1.41 1.23
C ARG A 45 20.41 1.13 0.93
N HIS A 46 20.02 -0.15 0.90
CA HIS A 46 18.65 -0.59 0.64
C HIS A 46 18.25 -1.67 1.66
N PRO A 47 17.92 -1.27 2.90
CA PRO A 47 17.62 -2.21 3.98
C PRO A 47 16.30 -2.95 3.80
N GLY A 48 15.44 -2.51 2.88
CA GLY A 48 14.14 -3.08 2.60
C GLY A 48 13.01 -2.06 2.74
N ASP A 49 11.78 -2.55 2.86
CA ASP A 49 10.59 -1.72 3.04
C ASP A 49 10.39 -1.27 4.51
N MET A 50 9.31 -0.50 4.78
CA MET A 50 9.02 0.06 6.11
C MET A 50 8.14 -0.84 6.98
N SER A 51 8.10 -2.15 6.73
CA SER A 51 7.38 -3.09 7.58
C SER A 51 8.10 -3.31 8.91
N TRP A 52 7.32 -3.55 9.99
CA TRP A 52 7.89 -3.97 11.28
C TRP A 52 8.77 -5.21 11.11
N LEU A 53 8.35 -6.16 10.26
CA LEU A 53 9.12 -7.38 9.95
C LEU A 53 10.51 -7.06 9.42
N THR A 54 10.62 -6.12 8.47
CA THR A 54 11.91 -5.71 7.89
C THR A 54 12.84 -5.13 8.97
N TYR A 55 12.31 -4.27 9.84
CA TYR A 55 13.10 -3.65 10.90
C TYR A 55 13.61 -4.66 11.94
N VAL A 56 12.73 -5.50 12.47
CA VAL A 56 13.14 -6.44 13.53
C VAL A 56 14.09 -7.52 13.01
N HIS A 57 13.89 -8.00 11.80
CA HIS A 57 14.83 -8.91 11.16
C HIS A 57 16.22 -8.28 10.97
N ALA A 58 16.28 -7.04 10.47
CA ALA A 58 17.54 -6.33 10.28
C ALA A 58 18.28 -6.08 11.60
N GLN A 59 17.56 -5.69 12.65
CA GLN A 59 18.12 -5.46 13.99
C GLN A 59 18.75 -6.72 14.60
N HIS A 60 18.27 -7.91 14.23
CA HIS A 60 18.78 -9.19 14.69
C HIS A 60 19.76 -9.85 13.70
N GLY A 61 20.31 -9.09 12.75
CA GLY A 61 21.31 -9.60 11.80
C GLY A 61 20.75 -10.61 10.77
N ARG A 62 19.43 -10.68 10.61
CA ARG A 62 18.71 -11.59 9.68
C ARG A 62 17.89 -10.79 8.66
N PRO A 63 18.50 -9.88 7.85
CA PRO A 63 17.74 -8.98 6.98
C PRO A 63 16.89 -9.76 5.98
N LEU A 64 15.63 -9.31 5.80
CA LEU A 64 14.72 -9.90 4.81
C LEU A 64 15.10 -9.50 3.38
N ASN A 65 15.74 -8.35 3.22
CA ASN A 65 16.17 -7.86 1.92
C ASN A 65 17.56 -8.41 1.60
N GLY A 66 17.59 -9.48 0.80
CA GLY A 66 18.76 -10.29 0.52
C GLY A 66 19.41 -10.03 -0.85
N GLN A 67 19.18 -8.86 -1.47
CA GLN A 67 19.76 -8.54 -2.79
C GLN A 67 21.30 -8.67 -2.79
N ASP A 68 21.80 -9.19 -3.89
CA ASP A 68 23.23 -9.34 -4.12
C ASP A 68 23.81 -8.12 -4.80
N VAL A 69 23.03 -7.51 -5.72
CA VAL A 69 23.39 -6.34 -6.50
C VAL A 69 22.24 -5.34 -6.48
N VAL A 70 22.56 -4.04 -6.43
CA VAL A 70 21.63 -2.94 -6.70
C VAL A 70 22.01 -2.31 -8.04
N ALA A 71 21.03 -2.19 -8.94
CA ALA A 71 21.17 -1.54 -10.22
C ALA A 71 20.27 -0.31 -10.29
N SER A 72 20.81 0.87 -10.58
CA SER A 72 20.11 2.16 -10.57
C SER A 72 20.00 2.77 -11.97
N PRO A 73 19.01 2.33 -12.80
CA PRO A 73 18.81 2.85 -14.14
C PRO A 73 18.26 4.29 -14.11
N ARG A 74 18.47 5.04 -15.20
CA ARG A 74 17.97 6.41 -15.41
C ARG A 74 17.04 6.54 -16.61
N SER A 75 16.78 5.45 -17.32
CA SER A 75 15.91 5.42 -18.49
C SER A 75 15.21 4.07 -18.65
N THR A 76 14.09 4.08 -19.36
CA THR A 76 13.35 2.87 -19.74
C THR A 76 14.21 1.89 -20.52
N ARG A 77 15.10 2.41 -21.40
CA ARG A 77 16.04 1.59 -22.16
C ARG A 77 17.01 0.84 -21.25
N GLU A 78 17.59 1.52 -20.27
CA GLU A 78 18.49 0.88 -19.29
C GLU A 78 17.76 -0.18 -18.46
N VAL A 79 16.48 0.05 -18.09
CA VAL A 79 15.65 -0.97 -17.45
C VAL A 79 15.48 -2.18 -18.35
N ALA A 80 15.19 -1.97 -19.65
CA ALA A 80 15.04 -3.05 -20.62
C ALA A 80 16.35 -3.85 -20.78
N ASP A 81 17.48 -3.19 -20.87
CA ASP A 81 18.78 -3.84 -21.03
C ASP A 81 19.15 -4.65 -19.76
N VAL A 82 18.83 -4.15 -18.55
CA VAL A 82 19.00 -4.90 -17.30
C VAL A 82 18.09 -6.12 -17.27
N LEU A 83 16.82 -6.01 -17.67
CA LEU A 83 15.88 -7.14 -17.66
C LEU A 83 16.30 -8.21 -18.68
N LYS A 84 16.74 -7.84 -19.89
CA LYS A 84 17.31 -8.78 -20.87
C LYS A 84 18.47 -9.58 -20.30
N LEU A 85 19.39 -8.89 -19.61
CA LEU A 85 20.51 -9.55 -18.94
C LEU A 85 20.04 -10.50 -17.84
N ALA A 86 19.14 -10.04 -16.99
CA ALA A 86 18.62 -10.83 -15.87
C ALA A 86 17.89 -12.08 -16.35
N THR A 87 17.03 -11.98 -17.36
CA THR A 87 16.31 -13.11 -17.96
C THR A 87 17.25 -14.11 -18.60
N ARG A 88 18.25 -13.65 -19.36
CA ARG A 88 19.28 -14.52 -19.95
C ARG A 88 20.05 -15.31 -18.89
N LEU A 89 20.33 -14.69 -17.75
CA LEU A 89 21.09 -15.31 -16.65
C LEU A 89 20.17 -15.98 -15.61
N LYS A 90 18.85 -15.87 -15.76
CA LYS A 90 17.82 -16.33 -14.79
C LYS A 90 18.03 -15.79 -13.39
N VAL A 91 18.44 -14.54 -13.28
CA VAL A 91 18.69 -13.84 -12.03
C VAL A 91 17.42 -13.11 -11.59
N PRO A 92 16.93 -13.29 -10.35
CA PRO A 92 15.77 -12.56 -9.84
C PRO A 92 15.95 -11.05 -9.87
N VAL A 93 14.86 -10.32 -10.21
CA VAL A 93 14.80 -8.86 -10.19
C VAL A 93 13.63 -8.40 -9.32
N THR A 94 13.92 -7.53 -8.36
CA THR A 94 12.90 -6.87 -7.55
C THR A 94 12.98 -5.36 -7.80
N PRO A 95 12.00 -4.75 -8.48
CA PRO A 95 11.95 -3.31 -8.63
C PRO A 95 11.64 -2.63 -7.30
N ALA A 96 12.30 -1.52 -7.04
CA ALA A 96 12.06 -0.69 -5.87
C ALA A 96 12.05 0.80 -6.25
N GLY A 97 11.08 1.53 -5.73
CA GLY A 97 11.05 2.98 -5.71
C GLY A 97 11.40 3.49 -4.32
N GLY A 98 10.51 4.25 -3.68
CA GLY A 98 10.72 4.77 -2.34
C GLY A 98 10.69 3.75 -1.21
N ALA A 99 10.35 2.49 -1.48
CA ALA A 99 10.28 1.37 -0.55
C ALA A 99 9.49 1.66 0.74
N SER A 100 8.46 2.51 0.64
CA SER A 100 7.61 2.92 1.77
C SER A 100 6.50 1.92 2.12
N GLY A 101 6.44 0.79 1.44
CA GLY A 101 5.49 -0.29 1.67
C GLY A 101 5.66 -0.96 3.02
N VAL A 102 4.62 -1.67 3.48
CA VAL A 102 4.59 -2.37 4.77
C VAL A 102 4.22 -3.85 4.64
N GLN A 103 4.23 -4.40 3.40
CA GLN A 103 3.85 -5.78 3.11
C GLN A 103 5.02 -6.65 2.61
N GLY A 104 6.21 -6.07 2.49
CA GLY A 104 7.39 -6.79 2.00
C GLY A 104 7.50 -6.88 0.48
N ALA A 105 6.72 -6.11 -0.30
CA ALA A 105 6.76 -6.17 -1.77
C ALA A 105 8.11 -5.74 -2.34
N ALA A 106 8.73 -4.69 -1.78
CA ALA A 106 10.02 -4.18 -2.24
C ALA A 106 11.24 -4.94 -1.71
N ASN A 107 11.05 -6.01 -0.92
CA ASN A 107 12.15 -6.81 -0.40
C ASN A 107 12.58 -7.88 -1.41
N ALA A 108 13.86 -7.89 -1.81
CA ALA A 108 14.46 -8.89 -2.69
C ALA A 108 14.77 -10.19 -1.93
N THR A 109 13.75 -10.90 -1.47
CA THR A 109 13.88 -12.07 -0.59
C THR A 109 14.53 -13.29 -1.24
N CYS A 110 14.53 -13.34 -2.57
CA CYS A 110 15.15 -14.42 -3.33
C CYS A 110 16.56 -14.06 -3.85
N GLY A 111 17.18 -12.99 -3.33
CA GLY A 111 18.46 -12.51 -3.82
C GLY A 111 18.35 -11.75 -5.16
N GLY A 112 19.43 -11.75 -5.91
CA GLY A 112 19.48 -11.18 -7.25
C GLY A 112 19.62 -9.67 -7.29
N ILE A 113 18.94 -9.03 -8.23
CA ILE A 113 19.03 -7.60 -8.52
C ILE A 113 17.89 -6.86 -7.81
N LEU A 114 18.21 -5.89 -6.96
CA LEU A 114 17.30 -4.82 -6.61
C LEU A 114 17.40 -3.73 -7.66
N LEU A 115 16.34 -3.49 -8.42
CA LEU A 115 16.28 -2.49 -9.47
C LEU A 115 15.76 -1.18 -8.88
N ASP A 116 16.69 -0.26 -8.55
CA ASP A 116 16.38 1.02 -7.89
C ASP A 116 15.96 2.08 -8.91
N LEU A 117 14.66 2.36 -8.97
CA LEU A 117 14.07 3.30 -9.92
C LEU A 117 14.07 4.76 -9.45
N ARG A 118 14.59 5.07 -8.25
CA ARG A 118 14.55 6.43 -7.66
C ARG A 118 15.25 7.51 -8.48
N SER A 119 16.12 7.14 -9.41
CA SER A 119 16.74 8.08 -10.35
C SER A 119 15.86 8.47 -11.54
N MET A 120 14.72 7.79 -11.74
CA MET A 120 13.77 8.07 -12.83
C MET A 120 12.69 9.04 -12.34
N THR A 121 12.97 10.34 -12.37
CA THR A 121 12.15 11.38 -11.70
C THR A 121 11.66 12.48 -12.64
N ARG A 122 11.75 12.32 -13.95
CA ARG A 122 11.40 13.37 -14.90
C ARG A 122 9.88 13.47 -15.09
N VAL A 123 9.37 14.71 -15.12
CA VAL A 123 8.09 15.03 -15.75
C VAL A 123 8.33 15.10 -17.26
N ARG A 124 7.78 14.13 -18.01
CA ARG A 124 8.02 14.00 -19.46
C ARG A 124 7.08 14.87 -20.27
N ASN A 125 5.82 15.00 -19.83
CA ASN A 125 4.80 15.80 -20.48
C ASN A 125 3.79 16.32 -19.46
N LEU A 126 3.38 17.58 -19.61
CA LEU A 126 2.30 18.20 -18.82
C LEU A 126 1.33 18.88 -19.78
N ASP A 127 0.14 18.29 -19.94
CA ASP A 127 -0.96 18.86 -20.72
C ASP A 127 -1.96 19.56 -19.78
N ARG A 128 -1.89 20.88 -19.73
CA ARG A 128 -2.75 21.72 -18.89
C ARG A 128 -4.20 21.78 -19.41
N ARG A 129 -4.42 21.54 -20.71
CA ARG A 129 -5.78 21.56 -21.30
C ARG A 129 -6.53 20.28 -20.98
N SER A 130 -5.86 19.14 -21.09
CA SER A 130 -6.44 17.84 -20.80
C SER A 130 -6.32 17.47 -19.32
N LEU A 131 -5.59 18.27 -18.52
CA LEU A 131 -5.26 17.99 -17.10
C LEU A 131 -4.64 16.61 -16.94
N THR A 132 -3.58 16.33 -17.70
CA THR A 132 -2.83 15.09 -17.62
C THR A 132 -1.33 15.35 -17.52
N CYS A 133 -0.59 14.41 -16.93
CA CYS A 133 0.85 14.49 -16.81
C CYS A 133 1.47 13.11 -16.99
N THR A 134 2.51 13.03 -17.83
CA THR A 134 3.35 11.83 -17.91
C THR A 134 4.59 12.03 -17.03
N VAL A 135 4.77 11.16 -16.06
CA VAL A 135 5.83 11.24 -15.05
C VAL A 135 6.52 9.89 -14.89
N GLU A 136 7.83 9.92 -14.65
CA GLU A 136 8.61 8.69 -14.41
C GLU A 136 8.33 8.07 -13.05
N ALA A 137 8.47 6.75 -12.98
CA ALA A 137 8.01 5.92 -11.87
C ALA A 137 8.74 6.17 -10.53
N GLY A 138 9.98 6.65 -10.56
CA GLY A 138 10.78 6.96 -9.37
C GLY A 138 10.46 8.31 -8.73
N MET A 139 9.65 9.16 -9.37
CA MET A 139 9.23 10.45 -8.82
C MET A 139 8.53 10.27 -7.48
N ILE A 140 8.97 10.99 -6.46
CA ILE A 140 8.35 10.98 -5.12
C ILE A 140 7.05 11.78 -5.16
N VAL A 141 5.98 11.22 -4.58
CA VAL A 141 4.63 11.78 -4.62
C VAL A 141 4.59 13.22 -4.08
N LYS A 142 5.21 13.49 -2.92
CA LYS A 142 5.26 14.83 -2.34
C LYS A 142 5.95 15.83 -3.25
N THR A 143 7.10 15.46 -3.79
CA THR A 143 7.85 16.31 -4.73
C THR A 143 7.04 16.62 -5.97
N PHE A 144 6.35 15.62 -6.52
CA PHE A 144 5.48 15.80 -7.68
C PHE A 144 4.30 16.73 -7.37
N GLU A 145 3.64 16.52 -6.25
CA GLU A 145 2.53 17.37 -5.80
C GLU A 145 2.98 18.82 -5.60
N GLU A 146 4.13 19.06 -4.95
CA GLU A 146 4.68 20.41 -4.76
C GLU A 146 5.00 21.11 -6.09
N GLN A 147 5.58 20.38 -7.06
CA GLN A 147 5.83 20.91 -8.40
C GLN A 147 4.54 21.29 -9.15
N LEU A 148 3.48 20.51 -8.97
CA LEU A 148 2.17 20.77 -9.56
C LEU A 148 1.47 21.94 -8.86
N ASN A 149 1.50 21.98 -7.51
CA ASN A 149 0.88 23.04 -6.72
C ASN A 149 1.46 24.42 -7.05
N ALA A 150 2.78 24.51 -7.28
CA ALA A 150 3.42 25.72 -7.75
C ALA A 150 2.88 26.23 -9.11
N GLN A 151 2.16 25.38 -9.83
CA GLN A 151 1.55 25.68 -11.12
C GLN A 151 0.00 25.73 -11.07
N GLY A 152 -0.60 25.72 -9.87
CA GLY A 152 -2.05 25.74 -9.67
C GLY A 152 -2.73 24.39 -10.03
N LEU A 153 -1.98 23.31 -10.04
CA LEU A 153 -2.43 21.95 -10.31
C LEU A 153 -2.22 21.05 -9.11
N SER A 154 -2.91 19.90 -9.08
CA SER A 154 -2.76 18.89 -8.03
C SER A 154 -2.92 17.50 -8.63
N PHE A 155 -2.11 16.56 -8.16
CA PHE A 155 -2.27 15.14 -8.45
C PHE A 155 -3.42 14.52 -7.65
N THR A 156 -3.73 15.09 -6.49
CA THR A 156 -4.80 14.66 -5.57
C THR A 156 -4.67 13.22 -5.06
N HIS A 157 -3.61 12.50 -5.41
CA HIS A 157 -3.27 11.21 -4.81
C HIS A 157 -2.20 11.44 -3.74
N TYR A 158 -2.60 11.42 -2.48
CA TYR A 158 -1.74 11.81 -1.36
C TYR A 158 -1.71 10.72 -0.29
N PRO A 159 -0.87 9.67 -0.44
CA PRO A 159 -0.73 8.63 0.57
C PRO A 159 -0.08 9.21 1.83
N ALA A 160 -0.31 8.56 2.98
CA ALA A 160 0.35 8.94 4.22
C ALA A 160 1.89 8.88 4.12
N SER A 161 2.40 8.04 3.25
CA SER A 161 3.82 7.88 2.93
C SER A 161 4.35 8.81 1.83
N ALA A 162 3.64 9.89 1.48
CA ALA A 162 3.94 10.75 0.31
C ALA A 162 5.40 11.25 0.25
N GLU A 163 6.06 11.43 1.40
CA GLU A 163 7.48 11.87 1.46
C GLU A 163 8.45 10.82 0.94
N TRP A 164 8.05 9.56 0.91
CA TRP A 164 8.90 8.43 0.51
C TRP A 164 8.33 7.65 -0.68
N ALA A 165 7.01 7.57 -0.77
CA ALA A 165 6.35 6.82 -1.82
C ALA A 165 6.67 7.39 -3.20
N SER A 166 7.13 6.53 -4.11
CA SER A 166 7.26 6.88 -5.52
C SER A 166 5.96 6.62 -6.28
N ILE A 167 5.74 7.35 -7.38
CA ILE A 167 4.56 7.20 -8.24
C ILE A 167 4.43 5.73 -8.72
N GLY A 168 5.52 5.14 -9.26
CA GLY A 168 5.51 3.74 -9.69
C GLY A 168 5.24 2.75 -8.55
N GLY A 169 5.74 3.05 -7.34
CA GLY A 169 5.44 2.26 -6.14
C GLY A 169 3.97 2.31 -5.75
N CYS A 170 3.33 3.49 -5.82
CA CYS A 170 1.90 3.62 -5.60
C CYS A 170 1.10 2.80 -6.61
N VAL A 171 1.48 2.84 -7.90
CA VAL A 171 0.84 2.04 -8.96
C VAL A 171 1.02 0.55 -8.69
N ALA A 172 2.24 0.12 -8.40
CA ALA A 172 2.55 -1.29 -8.15
C ALA A 172 1.82 -1.87 -6.93
N ALA A 173 1.60 -1.06 -5.88
CA ALA A 173 0.87 -1.48 -4.66
C ALA A 173 -0.64 -1.25 -4.74
N ARG A 174 -1.17 -0.63 -5.80
CA ARG A 174 -2.57 -0.19 -5.91
C ARG A 174 -2.98 0.77 -4.78
N GLY A 175 -2.11 1.73 -4.49
CA GLY A 175 -2.19 2.59 -3.33
C GLY A 175 -3.41 3.52 -3.28
N SER A 176 -3.81 3.89 -2.06
CA SER A 176 -4.79 4.94 -1.78
C SER A 176 -4.14 6.14 -1.10
N GLY A 177 -4.83 7.26 -1.10
CA GLY A 177 -4.39 8.49 -0.43
C GLY A 177 -5.47 9.06 0.48
N VAL A 178 -5.11 10.04 1.30
CA VAL A 178 -6.05 10.69 2.25
C VAL A 178 -7.24 11.36 1.55
N LEU A 179 -7.10 11.68 0.26
CA LEU A 179 -8.12 12.33 -0.55
C LEU A 179 -8.94 11.36 -1.41
N SER A 180 -8.71 10.04 -1.29
CA SER A 180 -9.28 9.05 -2.21
C SER A 180 -10.80 8.90 -2.12
N THR A 181 -11.44 9.33 -1.04
CA THR A 181 -12.91 9.35 -0.95
C THR A 181 -13.55 10.21 -2.05
N LYS A 182 -12.94 11.35 -2.40
CA LYS A 182 -13.43 12.23 -3.49
C LYS A 182 -12.77 11.93 -4.83
N TYR A 183 -11.46 11.76 -4.81
CA TYR A 183 -10.67 11.76 -6.03
C TYR A 183 -10.33 10.36 -6.55
N GLY A 184 -10.63 9.32 -5.79
CA GLY A 184 -10.30 7.94 -6.14
C GLY A 184 -8.92 7.49 -5.65
N THR A 185 -8.61 6.23 -5.88
CA THR A 185 -7.34 5.59 -5.59
C THR A 185 -6.38 5.73 -6.78
N ILE A 186 -5.16 5.23 -6.69
CA ILE A 186 -4.18 5.37 -7.79
C ILE A 186 -4.71 4.79 -9.12
N GLN A 187 -5.48 3.73 -9.09
CA GLN A 187 -6.09 3.12 -10.28
C GLN A 187 -7.03 4.06 -11.03
N ASP A 188 -7.66 5.02 -10.32
CA ASP A 188 -8.56 6.02 -10.90
C ASP A 188 -7.80 7.21 -11.48
N HIS A 189 -6.55 7.42 -11.05
CA HIS A 189 -5.67 8.47 -11.54
C HIS A 189 -4.85 8.05 -12.76
N VAL A 190 -4.45 6.77 -12.84
CA VAL A 190 -3.60 6.26 -13.92
C VAL A 190 -4.40 6.10 -15.19
N LEU A 191 -3.99 6.79 -16.26
CA LEU A 191 -4.59 6.72 -17.58
C LEU A 191 -3.81 5.78 -18.50
N SER A 192 -2.49 5.67 -18.33
CA SER A 192 -1.66 4.71 -19.04
C SER A 192 -0.37 4.44 -18.30
N ALA A 193 0.30 3.35 -18.66
CA ALA A 193 1.59 2.98 -18.15
C ALA A 193 2.57 2.66 -19.29
N GLU A 194 3.83 3.01 -19.10
CA GLU A 194 4.97 2.47 -19.82
C GLU A 194 5.58 1.37 -18.95
N VAL A 195 5.66 0.18 -19.48
CA VAL A 195 6.07 -1.01 -18.72
C VAL A 195 7.13 -1.78 -19.49
N VAL A 196 8.18 -2.22 -18.81
CA VAL A 196 9.18 -3.13 -19.37
C VAL A 196 8.88 -4.55 -18.89
N LEU A 197 8.69 -5.47 -19.81
CA LEU A 197 8.47 -6.89 -19.55
C LEU A 197 9.78 -7.63 -19.24
N SER A 198 9.70 -8.88 -18.79
CA SER A 198 10.88 -9.66 -18.38
C SER A 198 11.90 -9.89 -19.52
N ASP A 199 11.44 -9.97 -20.76
CA ASP A 199 12.28 -10.09 -21.98
C ASP A 199 12.89 -8.77 -22.44
N GLY A 200 12.55 -7.66 -21.77
CA GLY A 200 12.98 -6.31 -22.09
C GLY A 200 12.15 -5.60 -23.16
N ASP A 201 11.02 -6.18 -23.57
CA ASP A 201 10.07 -5.46 -24.43
C ASP A 201 9.42 -4.30 -23.67
N VAL A 202 9.33 -3.14 -24.34
CA VAL A 202 8.72 -1.94 -23.78
C VAL A 202 7.30 -1.81 -24.29
N VAL A 203 6.35 -1.96 -23.40
CA VAL A 203 4.93 -1.77 -23.68
C VAL A 203 4.54 -0.33 -23.36
N GLN A 204 4.08 0.39 -24.37
CA GLN A 204 3.52 1.75 -24.23
C GLN A 204 2.03 1.69 -24.49
N LEU A 205 1.24 1.83 -23.43
CA LEU A 205 -0.22 1.83 -23.54
C LEU A 205 -0.76 3.23 -23.86
N PRO A 206 -1.89 3.35 -24.59
CA PRO A 206 -2.46 4.65 -24.93
C PRO A 206 -3.06 5.35 -23.70
N ALA A 207 -2.82 6.66 -23.57
CA ALA A 207 -3.30 7.49 -22.46
C ALA A 207 -4.72 8.01 -22.70
N LEU A 208 -5.67 7.12 -22.95
CA LEU A 208 -7.07 7.48 -23.22
C LEU A 208 -7.96 6.97 -22.07
N PRO A 209 -8.60 7.87 -21.31
CA PRO A 209 -9.51 7.42 -20.26
C PRO A 209 -10.79 6.82 -20.87
N ARG A 210 -11.22 5.68 -20.32
CA ARG A 210 -12.51 5.05 -20.64
C ARG A 210 -12.74 4.79 -22.14
N HIS A 211 -11.86 4.02 -22.77
CA HIS A 211 -12.00 3.56 -24.14
C HIS A 211 -12.65 2.17 -24.23
N GLY A 212 -13.24 1.87 -25.40
CA GLY A 212 -13.81 0.56 -25.71
C GLY A 212 -12.88 -0.34 -26.54
N VAL A 213 -11.56 -0.13 -26.47
CA VAL A 213 -10.58 -0.86 -27.28
C VAL A 213 -10.06 -2.06 -26.47
N GLY A 214 -10.87 -3.11 -26.40
CA GLY A 214 -10.48 -4.36 -25.71
C GLY A 214 -10.43 -4.25 -24.19
N PRO A 215 -9.83 -5.23 -23.52
CA PRO A 215 -9.57 -5.21 -22.09
C PRO A 215 -8.62 -4.08 -21.68
N GLU A 216 -8.83 -3.52 -20.48
CA GLU A 216 -7.99 -2.46 -19.94
C GLU A 216 -6.63 -3.02 -19.48
N LEU A 217 -5.64 -2.95 -20.36
CA LEU A 217 -4.32 -3.51 -20.11
C LEU A 217 -3.50 -2.75 -19.07
N THR A 218 -3.73 -1.44 -18.89
CA THR A 218 -3.06 -0.64 -17.85
C THR A 218 -3.35 -1.21 -16.46
N GLN A 219 -4.59 -1.61 -16.22
CA GLN A 219 -5.02 -2.15 -14.94
C GLN A 219 -4.38 -3.51 -14.60
N LEU A 220 -3.83 -4.21 -15.57
CA LEU A 220 -3.08 -5.44 -15.35
C LEU A 220 -1.80 -5.19 -14.52
N PHE A 221 -1.19 -4.02 -14.68
CA PHE A 221 0.04 -3.64 -13.98
C PHE A 221 -0.22 -2.91 -12.66
N VAL A 222 -1.42 -2.36 -12.46
CA VAL A 222 -1.83 -1.70 -11.21
C VAL A 222 -2.09 -2.76 -10.14
N GLY A 223 -1.28 -2.77 -9.08
CA GLY A 223 -1.30 -3.79 -8.03
C GLY A 223 -0.51 -5.05 -8.35
N SER A 224 0.27 -5.05 -9.44
CA SER A 224 1.10 -6.21 -9.83
C SER A 224 2.38 -6.37 -8.99
N GLU A 225 2.76 -5.36 -8.21
CA GLU A 225 3.96 -5.36 -7.35
C GLU A 225 5.25 -5.75 -8.11
N GLY A 226 5.32 -5.37 -9.39
CA GLY A 226 6.47 -5.67 -10.25
C GLY A 226 6.53 -7.13 -10.76
N THR A 227 5.55 -7.98 -10.42
CA THR A 227 5.56 -9.39 -10.83
C THR A 227 5.26 -9.61 -12.31
N LEU A 228 4.56 -8.68 -12.97
CA LEU A 228 4.13 -8.77 -14.36
C LEU A 228 4.93 -7.88 -15.32
N GLY A 229 5.73 -6.98 -14.79
CA GLY A 229 6.55 -6.01 -15.52
C GLY A 229 7.01 -4.88 -14.63
N VAL A 230 7.98 -4.11 -15.09
CA VAL A 230 8.53 -2.94 -14.39
C VAL A 230 7.93 -1.67 -14.97
N VAL A 231 7.11 -0.96 -14.18
CA VAL A 231 6.56 0.35 -14.56
C VAL A 231 7.68 1.38 -14.55
N THR A 232 7.90 2.05 -15.67
CA THR A 232 8.97 3.07 -15.84
C THR A 232 8.42 4.49 -15.94
N ALA A 233 7.20 4.65 -16.44
CA ALA A 233 6.49 5.93 -16.45
C ALA A 233 4.97 5.69 -16.44
N VAL A 234 4.22 6.69 -16.00
CA VAL A 234 2.77 6.68 -16.04
C VAL A 234 2.23 8.01 -16.52
N THR A 235 1.11 7.98 -17.25
CA THR A 235 0.30 9.17 -17.49
C THR A 235 -0.83 9.19 -16.49
N VAL A 236 -0.91 10.27 -15.71
CA VAL A 236 -1.89 10.44 -14.65
C VAL A 236 -2.81 11.61 -14.91
N ARG A 237 -4.03 11.51 -14.39
CA ARG A 237 -5.01 12.61 -14.36
C ARG A 237 -4.61 13.62 -13.30
N LEU A 238 -4.75 14.91 -13.63
CA LEU A 238 -4.58 16.03 -12.71
C LEU A 238 -5.91 16.72 -12.42
N ARG A 239 -5.88 17.63 -11.47
CA ARG A 239 -6.96 18.56 -11.11
C ARG A 239 -6.40 19.96 -10.97
N HIS A 240 -7.25 20.98 -10.98
CA HIS A 240 -6.87 22.27 -10.44
C HIS A 240 -6.60 22.14 -8.93
N LEU A 241 -5.68 22.92 -8.40
CA LEU A 241 -5.44 23.00 -6.96
C LEU A 241 -6.68 23.64 -6.31
N PRO A 242 -7.40 22.94 -5.41
CA PRO A 242 -8.63 23.46 -4.83
C PRO A 242 -8.42 24.78 -4.10
N ALA A 243 -9.23 25.80 -4.45
CA ALA A 243 -9.14 27.15 -3.87
C ALA A 243 -9.80 27.25 -2.49
N HIS A 244 -10.77 26.38 -2.21
CA HIS A 244 -11.57 26.43 -0.98
C HIS A 244 -11.54 25.08 -0.28
N ARG A 245 -11.47 25.13 1.07
CA ARG A 245 -11.59 23.95 1.95
C ARG A 245 -12.48 24.28 3.12
N LYS A 246 -13.27 23.31 3.54
CA LYS A 246 -14.12 23.38 4.72
C LYS A 246 -14.00 22.12 5.53
N PHE A 247 -13.78 22.28 6.84
CA PHE A 247 -13.57 21.17 7.75
C PHE A 247 -14.73 21.10 8.74
N ALA A 248 -15.03 19.88 9.18
CA ALA A 248 -15.90 19.64 10.32
C ALA A 248 -15.47 18.36 11.05
N ALA A 249 -15.87 18.25 12.31
CA ALA A 249 -15.66 17.06 13.11
C ALA A 249 -16.93 16.73 13.88
N TYR A 250 -17.28 15.46 13.94
CA TYR A 250 -18.50 14.95 14.57
C TYR A 250 -18.17 13.83 15.54
N ARG A 251 -18.83 13.85 16.71
CA ARG A 251 -18.82 12.75 17.66
C ARG A 251 -20.10 11.95 17.55
N PHE A 252 -19.97 10.64 17.48
CA PHE A 252 -21.06 9.69 17.57
C PHE A 252 -20.98 8.93 18.88
N ASP A 253 -22.11 8.47 19.37
CA ASP A 253 -22.18 7.62 20.56
C ASP A 253 -21.90 6.14 20.25
N ASP A 254 -21.97 5.78 18.97
CA ASP A 254 -21.87 4.42 18.45
C ASP A 254 -21.23 4.44 17.05
N LEU A 255 -20.30 3.51 16.80
CA LEU A 255 -19.60 3.38 15.53
C LEU A 255 -20.54 3.09 14.36
N ALA A 256 -21.61 2.29 14.58
CA ALA A 256 -22.59 1.95 13.56
C ALA A 256 -23.31 3.20 13.02
N ARG A 257 -23.63 4.17 13.88
CA ARG A 257 -24.19 5.46 13.48
C ARG A 257 -23.22 6.27 12.61
N GLY A 258 -21.93 6.26 12.97
CA GLY A 258 -20.88 6.87 12.14
C GLY A 258 -20.73 6.20 10.77
N ILE A 259 -20.83 4.87 10.72
CA ILE A 259 -20.83 4.10 9.47
C ILE A 259 -22.04 4.45 8.61
N GLU A 260 -23.24 4.49 9.21
CA GLU A 260 -24.46 4.86 8.48
C GLU A 260 -24.41 6.31 7.95
N ALA A 261 -23.91 7.25 8.74
CA ALA A 261 -23.69 8.62 8.27
C ALA A 261 -22.76 8.63 7.04
N GLY A 262 -21.64 7.91 7.10
CA GLY A 262 -20.71 7.77 5.96
C GLY A 262 -21.38 7.14 4.73
N ARG A 263 -22.15 6.07 4.89
CA ARG A 263 -22.92 5.43 3.82
C ARG A 263 -23.89 6.42 3.17
N ARG A 264 -24.67 7.14 3.97
CA ARG A 264 -25.65 8.13 3.48
C ARG A 264 -24.95 9.26 2.71
N MET A 265 -23.80 9.76 3.18
CA MET A 265 -23.01 10.73 2.42
C MET A 265 -22.61 10.18 1.06
N MET A 266 -21.97 9.01 1.02
CA MET A 266 -21.46 8.42 -0.22
C MET A 266 -22.56 8.08 -1.22
N THR A 267 -23.76 7.69 -0.77
CA THR A 267 -24.89 7.34 -1.63
C THR A 267 -25.78 8.53 -2.01
N SER A 268 -25.63 9.68 -1.36
CA SER A 268 -26.39 10.90 -1.68
C SER A 268 -25.77 11.77 -2.76
N GLY A 269 -24.57 11.43 -3.24
CA GLY A 269 -23.82 12.24 -4.20
C GLY A 269 -22.84 13.24 -3.57
N VAL A 270 -22.87 13.44 -2.26
CA VAL A 270 -21.86 14.21 -1.53
C VAL A 270 -20.53 13.47 -1.55
N ARG A 271 -19.44 14.20 -1.77
CA ARG A 271 -18.09 13.63 -1.90
C ARG A 271 -17.09 14.40 -1.03
N PRO A 272 -16.99 14.10 0.26
CA PRO A 272 -15.93 14.66 1.09
C PRO A 272 -14.56 14.28 0.51
N ALA A 273 -13.63 15.23 0.46
CA ALA A 273 -12.26 14.92 0.07
C ALA A 273 -11.57 14.06 1.14
N VAL A 274 -11.90 14.32 2.40
CA VAL A 274 -11.53 13.47 3.54
C VAL A 274 -12.79 13.06 4.29
N MET A 275 -12.92 11.79 4.59
CA MET A 275 -13.86 11.27 5.56
C MET A 275 -13.16 10.16 6.34
N ARG A 276 -12.98 10.38 7.64
CA ARG A 276 -12.25 9.46 8.50
C ARG A 276 -12.97 9.29 9.84
N LEU A 277 -13.51 8.10 10.05
CA LEU A 277 -14.21 7.72 11.27
C LEU A 277 -13.26 6.89 12.15
N TYR A 278 -12.95 7.41 13.32
CA TYR A 278 -12.13 6.74 14.34
C TYR A 278 -13.05 6.04 15.34
N ASP A 279 -12.76 4.78 15.66
CA ASP A 279 -13.35 4.16 16.84
C ASP A 279 -12.85 4.88 18.12
N ARG A 280 -13.52 4.64 19.25
CA ARG A 280 -13.22 5.30 20.53
C ARG A 280 -11.74 5.17 20.90
N GLU A 281 -11.16 3.98 20.78
CA GLU A 281 -9.76 3.73 21.10
C GLU A 281 -8.81 4.52 20.20
N ALA A 282 -9.09 4.58 18.92
CA ALA A 282 -8.29 5.37 17.97
C ALA A 282 -8.50 6.88 18.17
N ALA A 283 -9.69 7.33 18.51
CA ALA A 283 -9.97 8.74 18.82
C ALA A 283 -9.16 9.21 20.04
N ILE A 284 -9.27 8.51 21.16
CA ILE A 284 -8.60 8.88 22.42
C ILE A 284 -7.08 8.77 22.32
N HIS A 285 -6.58 7.69 21.70
CA HIS A 285 -5.14 7.38 21.74
C HIS A 285 -4.35 7.80 20.50
N SER A 286 -5.02 8.13 19.40
CA SER A 286 -4.34 8.49 18.15
C SER A 286 -4.73 9.89 17.68
N LEU A 287 -6.02 10.15 17.47
CA LEU A 287 -6.50 11.43 16.99
C LEU A 287 -6.25 12.54 18.03
N GLU A 288 -6.49 12.28 19.31
CA GLU A 288 -6.30 13.22 20.41
C GLU A 288 -4.88 13.80 20.44
N ARG A 289 -3.86 13.00 20.13
CA ARG A 289 -2.47 13.48 20.05
C ARG A 289 -2.27 14.56 18.98
N ALA A 290 -3.09 14.55 17.94
CA ALA A 290 -3.03 15.56 16.88
C ALA A 290 -3.85 16.80 17.19
N VAL A 291 -5.03 16.63 17.79
CA VAL A 291 -6.04 17.70 17.85
C VAL A 291 -6.22 18.31 19.25
N THR A 292 -5.82 17.61 20.31
CA THR A 292 -5.86 18.04 21.72
C THR A 292 -7.24 18.61 22.09
N ALA A 293 -8.29 17.79 21.90
CA ALA A 293 -9.68 18.24 21.97
C ALA A 293 -10.49 17.61 23.11
N GLY A 294 -9.91 16.67 23.89
CA GLY A 294 -10.62 15.94 24.94
C GLY A 294 -11.64 14.96 24.35
N LEU A 295 -11.23 14.19 23.34
CA LEU A 295 -12.11 13.25 22.64
C LEU A 295 -12.47 12.06 23.53
N ASP A 296 -13.76 11.70 23.55
CA ASP A 296 -14.32 10.67 24.43
C ASP A 296 -15.26 9.66 23.73
N GLY A 297 -15.32 9.66 22.40
CA GLY A 297 -16.21 8.79 21.63
C GLY A 297 -15.74 8.59 20.21
N GLU A 298 -16.54 7.91 19.42
CA GLU A 298 -16.31 7.70 18.00
C GLU A 298 -16.30 9.05 17.30
N THR A 299 -15.22 9.34 16.57
CA THR A 299 -15.00 10.68 16.01
C THR A 299 -14.80 10.62 14.51
N MET A 300 -15.61 11.35 13.77
CA MET A 300 -15.48 11.52 12.33
C MET A 300 -14.87 12.88 12.01
N ILE A 301 -13.81 12.89 11.21
CA ILE A 301 -13.25 14.08 10.57
C ILE A 301 -13.70 14.10 9.12
N VAL A 302 -14.22 15.22 8.65
CA VAL A 302 -14.56 15.46 7.25
C VAL A 302 -13.92 16.72 6.72
N MET A 303 -13.57 16.72 5.44
CA MET A 303 -13.11 17.88 4.71
C MET A 303 -13.74 17.89 3.33
N PHE A 304 -14.24 19.03 2.94
CA PHE A 304 -14.71 19.35 1.59
C PHE A 304 -13.74 20.32 0.94
N ASP A 305 -13.47 20.14 -0.35
CA ASP A 305 -12.64 21.05 -1.12
C ASP A 305 -13.18 21.23 -2.55
N GLY A 306 -12.79 22.32 -3.20
CA GLY A 306 -13.18 22.62 -4.58
C GLY A 306 -12.86 24.05 -4.98
N ASP A 307 -13.20 24.38 -6.25
CA ASP A 307 -12.93 25.68 -6.83
C ASP A 307 -14.08 26.69 -6.57
N HIS A 308 -15.26 26.19 -6.23
CA HIS A 308 -16.46 26.99 -6.01
C HIS A 308 -16.93 26.93 -4.56
N PRO A 309 -16.84 28.05 -3.80
CA PRO A 309 -17.21 28.06 -2.40
C PRO A 309 -18.64 27.61 -2.14
N THR A 310 -19.58 28.01 -3.00
CA THR A 310 -21.00 27.63 -2.88
C THR A 310 -21.21 26.11 -2.93
N LEU A 311 -20.46 25.39 -3.77
CA LEU A 311 -20.55 23.93 -3.83
C LEU A 311 -19.94 23.29 -2.58
N VAL A 312 -18.79 23.78 -2.14
CA VAL A 312 -18.13 23.30 -0.90
C VAL A 312 -19.03 23.51 0.31
N ASP A 313 -19.70 24.69 0.39
CA ASP A 313 -20.65 25.02 1.48
C ASP A 313 -21.91 24.13 1.44
N ALA A 314 -22.45 23.87 0.25
CA ALA A 314 -23.61 23.00 0.07
C ALA A 314 -23.31 21.55 0.47
N GLU A 315 -22.18 20.99 0.01
CA GLU A 315 -21.74 19.64 0.40
C GLU A 315 -21.55 19.53 1.93
N ALA A 316 -20.91 20.53 2.55
CA ALA A 316 -20.73 20.56 4.00
C ALA A 316 -22.06 20.68 4.77
N ALA A 317 -23.02 21.43 4.25
CA ALA A 317 -24.35 21.55 4.86
C ALA A 317 -25.11 20.21 4.82
N VAL A 318 -25.15 19.55 3.66
CA VAL A 318 -25.77 18.22 3.54
C VAL A 318 -25.09 17.20 4.47
N CYS A 319 -23.75 17.22 4.57
CA CYS A 319 -23.02 16.36 5.50
C CYS A 319 -23.46 16.60 6.95
N ARG A 320 -23.56 17.86 7.38
CA ARG A 320 -24.00 18.22 8.74
C ARG A 320 -25.41 17.68 9.03
N ASP A 321 -26.34 17.85 8.07
CA ASP A 321 -27.71 17.38 8.23
C ASP A 321 -27.79 15.85 8.32
N ILE A 322 -26.97 15.13 7.52
CA ILE A 322 -26.85 13.66 7.60
C ILE A 322 -26.31 13.24 8.98
N CYS A 323 -25.20 13.84 9.43
CA CYS A 323 -24.60 13.54 10.73
C CYS A 323 -25.56 13.82 11.89
N ALA A 324 -26.27 14.95 11.87
CA ALA A 324 -27.29 15.29 12.86
C ALA A 324 -28.45 14.27 12.86
N GLY A 325 -28.89 13.83 11.67
CA GLY A 325 -29.91 12.77 11.53
C GLY A 325 -29.49 11.42 12.10
N GLU A 326 -28.19 11.14 12.19
CA GLU A 326 -27.63 9.96 12.84
C GLU A 326 -27.24 10.21 14.32
N GLY A 327 -27.71 11.33 14.91
CA GLY A 327 -27.50 11.64 16.31
C GLY A 327 -26.09 12.16 16.65
N ALA A 328 -25.31 12.55 15.65
CA ALA A 328 -24.00 13.08 15.91
C ALA A 328 -24.03 14.47 16.52
N ARG A 329 -23.07 14.74 17.42
CA ARG A 329 -22.77 16.08 17.91
C ARG A 329 -21.62 16.67 17.12
N GLU A 330 -21.82 17.84 16.52
CA GLU A 330 -20.75 18.61 15.92
C GLU A 330 -19.76 19.08 17.00
N LEU A 331 -18.49 18.87 16.77
CA LEU A 331 -17.42 19.28 17.67
C LEU A 331 -17.00 20.71 17.37
N ARG A 332 -16.23 21.31 18.29
CA ARG A 332 -15.73 22.69 18.12
C ARG A 332 -14.94 22.86 16.81
N PRO A 333 -14.98 24.03 16.18
CA PRO A 333 -14.13 24.35 15.04
C PRO A 333 -12.64 24.16 15.33
N GLY A 334 -11.85 23.97 14.28
CA GLY A 334 -10.39 23.84 14.35
C GLY A 334 -9.87 22.42 14.53
N ILE A 335 -10.74 21.43 14.86
CA ILE A 335 -10.31 20.02 15.01
C ILE A 335 -9.91 19.42 13.67
N GLY A 336 -10.70 19.66 12.63
CA GLY A 336 -10.40 19.15 11.28
C GLY A 336 -9.13 19.76 10.71
N GLU A 337 -8.95 21.06 10.88
CA GLU A 337 -7.75 21.81 10.47
C GLU A 337 -6.51 21.31 11.20
N ALA A 338 -6.57 21.14 12.52
CA ALA A 338 -5.47 20.63 13.33
C ALA A 338 -5.07 19.18 12.89
N TRP A 339 -6.06 18.35 12.56
CA TRP A 339 -5.80 17.04 11.98
C TRP A 339 -5.11 17.16 10.63
N TRP A 340 -5.59 18.05 9.76
CA TRP A 340 -5.03 18.23 8.42
C TRP A 340 -3.57 18.65 8.47
N ASP A 341 -3.23 19.61 9.34
CA ASP A 341 -1.87 20.12 9.49
C ASP A 341 -0.89 19.05 9.99
N LYS A 342 -1.39 18.13 10.82
CA LYS A 342 -0.58 17.06 11.41
C LYS A 342 -0.75 15.69 10.73
N ARG A 343 -1.48 15.59 9.61
CA ARG A 343 -1.83 14.32 8.97
C ARG A 343 -0.65 13.42 8.61
N TYR A 344 0.55 13.98 8.43
CA TYR A 344 1.77 13.24 8.13
C TYR A 344 2.64 12.96 9.34
N VAL A 345 2.52 13.72 10.42
CA VAL A 345 3.31 13.55 11.64
C VAL A 345 3.12 12.17 12.28
N PHE A 346 2.02 11.49 11.97
CA PHE A 346 1.78 10.12 12.43
C PHE A 346 2.70 9.08 11.78
N TYR A 347 3.33 9.42 10.66
CA TYR A 347 4.13 8.51 9.84
C TYR A 347 5.60 8.90 9.77
N TYR A 348 5.96 10.13 10.16
CA TYR A 348 7.32 10.63 10.04
C TYR A 348 7.85 11.28 11.33
N PRO A 349 9.13 11.04 11.68
CA PRO A 349 10.02 10.06 11.05
C PRO A 349 9.43 8.65 11.12
N PRO A 350 9.83 7.71 10.23
CA PRO A 350 9.33 6.34 10.27
C PRO A 350 9.52 5.78 11.67
N HIS A 351 8.42 5.31 12.25
CA HIS A 351 8.50 4.67 13.55
C HIS A 351 9.08 3.28 13.37
N ALA A 352 10.33 3.09 13.76
CA ALA A 352 11.05 1.82 13.70
C ALA A 352 11.11 1.20 15.11
N PRO A 353 10.04 0.53 15.57
CA PRO A 353 10.04 -0.07 16.91
C PRO A 353 11.02 -1.22 16.96
N GLN A 354 11.70 -1.29 18.10
CA GLN A 354 12.59 -2.40 18.45
C GLN A 354 11.84 -3.38 19.34
N LEU A 355 12.28 -4.64 19.35
CA LEU A 355 11.80 -5.56 20.36
C LEU A 355 12.13 -4.98 21.77
N PRO A 356 11.25 -5.19 22.74
CA PRO A 356 10.07 -6.07 22.72
C PRO A 356 8.77 -5.46 22.16
N GLN A 357 8.80 -4.30 21.51
CA GLN A 357 7.61 -3.71 20.93
C GLN A 357 7.19 -4.43 19.64
N ILE A 358 5.92 -4.86 19.57
CA ILE A 358 5.34 -5.47 18.38
C ILE A 358 4.18 -4.60 17.93
N TRP A 359 4.11 -4.29 16.65
CA TRP A 359 2.98 -3.58 16.09
C TRP A 359 2.73 -3.96 14.63
N CYS A 360 1.51 -3.78 14.18
CA CYS A 360 1.15 -3.94 12.79
C CYS A 360 -0.07 -3.11 12.44
N THR A 361 -0.17 -2.79 11.16
CA THR A 361 -1.35 -2.21 10.53
C THR A 361 -1.93 -3.20 9.54
N MET A 362 -3.26 -3.21 9.42
CA MET A 362 -3.97 -3.91 8.36
C MET A 362 -4.94 -2.93 7.69
N ASP A 363 -5.32 -3.23 6.48
CA ASP A 363 -6.23 -2.42 5.68
C ASP A 363 -7.19 -3.36 4.94
N VAL A 364 -8.28 -3.71 5.59
CA VAL A 364 -9.32 -4.55 5.00
C VAL A 364 -10.44 -3.66 4.44
N ALA A 365 -11.19 -4.14 3.44
CA ALA A 365 -12.31 -3.41 2.90
C ALA A 365 -13.58 -4.28 2.92
N ALA A 366 -14.74 -3.64 3.06
CA ALA A 366 -16.02 -4.32 3.03
C ALA A 366 -17.12 -3.43 2.47
N ASP A 367 -18.14 -4.05 1.88
CA ASP A 367 -19.37 -3.35 1.50
C ASP A 367 -20.18 -2.93 2.75
N PHE A 368 -21.12 -2.00 2.55
CA PHE A 368 -21.92 -1.46 3.65
C PHE A 368 -22.78 -2.53 4.39
N THR A 369 -23.09 -3.64 3.76
CA THR A 369 -23.82 -4.74 4.39
C THR A 369 -22.96 -5.50 5.40
N ARG A 370 -21.65 -5.62 5.12
CA ARG A 370 -20.72 -6.46 5.87
C ARG A 370 -19.76 -5.69 6.77
N ILE A 371 -19.60 -4.38 6.54
CA ILE A 371 -18.54 -3.57 7.15
C ILE A 371 -18.51 -3.66 8.68
N GLU A 372 -19.65 -3.64 9.35
CA GLU A 372 -19.72 -3.76 10.82
C GLU A 372 -19.32 -5.16 11.29
N ALA A 373 -19.75 -6.21 10.58
CA ALA A 373 -19.39 -7.58 10.90
C ALA A 373 -17.89 -7.80 10.72
N VAL A 374 -17.31 -7.28 9.63
CA VAL A 374 -15.85 -7.34 9.36
C VAL A 374 -15.10 -6.59 10.46
N TYR A 375 -15.48 -5.36 10.80
CA TYR A 375 -14.86 -4.61 11.89
C TYR A 375 -14.86 -5.38 13.20
N ARG A 376 -16.05 -5.86 13.63
CA ARG A 376 -16.20 -6.60 14.90
C ARG A 376 -15.41 -7.89 14.92
N ASN A 377 -15.49 -8.68 13.85
CA ASN A 377 -14.81 -9.97 13.80
C ASN A 377 -13.30 -9.83 13.76
N VAL A 378 -12.77 -8.90 12.95
CA VAL A 378 -11.32 -8.63 12.85
C VAL A 378 -10.77 -8.14 14.18
N THR A 379 -11.40 -7.14 14.81
CA THR A 379 -10.89 -6.57 16.06
C THR A 379 -11.03 -7.55 17.24
N ARG A 380 -12.06 -8.39 17.25
CA ARG A 380 -12.23 -9.49 18.20
C ARG A 380 -11.16 -10.55 17.97
N ALA A 381 -10.97 -11.04 16.76
CA ALA A 381 -9.99 -12.07 16.44
C ALA A 381 -8.56 -11.64 16.80
N MET A 382 -8.21 -10.36 16.59
CA MET A 382 -6.93 -9.82 17.07
C MET A 382 -6.78 -9.98 18.59
N ARG A 383 -7.81 -9.59 19.36
CA ARG A 383 -7.76 -9.65 20.84
C ARG A 383 -7.71 -11.08 21.37
N GLU A 384 -8.46 -11.99 20.73
CA GLU A 384 -8.52 -13.41 21.12
C GLU A 384 -7.26 -14.20 20.70
N ALA A 385 -6.46 -13.68 19.77
CA ALA A 385 -5.24 -14.34 19.29
C ALA A 385 -4.08 -14.28 20.29
N VAL A 386 -4.19 -13.50 21.35
CA VAL A 386 -3.10 -13.28 22.33
C VAL A 386 -3.61 -13.34 23.77
N ASP A 387 -2.72 -13.72 24.68
CA ASP A 387 -3.00 -13.63 26.11
C ASP A 387 -3.17 -12.14 26.51
N PRO A 388 -4.24 -11.78 27.25
CA PRO A 388 -4.48 -10.40 27.69
C PRO A 388 -3.31 -9.79 28.50
N SER A 389 -2.49 -10.60 29.13
CA SER A 389 -1.32 -10.14 29.92
C SER A 389 -0.29 -9.38 29.06
N TRP A 390 -0.28 -9.57 27.74
CA TRP A 390 0.58 -8.80 26.83
C TRP A 390 0.17 -7.33 26.69
N GLY A 391 -1.00 -6.92 27.22
CA GLY A 391 -1.45 -5.53 27.18
C GLY A 391 -1.66 -4.98 25.76
N MET A 392 -2.04 -5.84 24.83
CA MET A 392 -2.27 -5.44 23.44
C MET A 392 -3.39 -4.41 23.32
N THR A 393 -3.13 -3.34 22.57
CA THR A 393 -4.15 -2.36 22.16
C THR A 393 -4.54 -2.59 20.71
N VAL A 394 -5.85 -2.49 20.42
CA VAL A 394 -6.40 -2.52 19.06
C VAL A 394 -7.14 -1.21 18.81
N LYS A 395 -6.76 -0.49 17.77
CA LYS A 395 -7.29 0.83 17.40
C LYS A 395 -7.67 0.81 15.94
N THR A 396 -8.85 1.33 15.60
CA THR A 396 -9.35 1.24 14.23
C THR A 396 -9.87 2.58 13.74
N HIS A 397 -9.68 2.86 12.46
CA HIS A 397 -10.43 3.91 11.78
C HIS A 397 -10.93 3.40 10.43
N LEU A 398 -12.01 4.02 9.96
CA LEU A 398 -12.54 3.83 8.62
C LEU A 398 -12.18 5.07 7.80
N SER A 399 -11.63 4.84 6.61
CA SER A 399 -11.33 5.90 5.63
C SER A 399 -11.33 5.28 4.23
N HIS A 400 -11.06 6.07 3.17
CA HIS A 400 -11.22 5.60 1.80
C HIS A 400 -12.64 5.04 1.59
N TRP A 401 -13.62 5.95 1.65
CA TRP A 401 -15.00 5.59 1.46
C TRP A 401 -15.35 5.51 -0.04
N TYR A 402 -16.10 4.49 -0.38
CA TYR A 402 -16.56 4.18 -1.73
C TYR A 402 -18.08 4.23 -1.79
N ASP A 403 -18.66 4.24 -2.99
CA ASP A 403 -20.13 4.20 -3.17
C ASP A 403 -20.75 2.90 -2.64
N TRP A 404 -19.94 1.88 -2.45
CA TRP A 404 -20.35 0.54 -2.05
C TRP A 404 -19.89 0.10 -0.66
N GLY A 405 -18.94 0.82 -0.03
CA GLY A 405 -18.36 0.41 1.23
C GLY A 405 -17.22 1.32 1.69
N SER A 406 -16.38 0.82 2.57
CA SER A 406 -15.22 1.55 3.08
C SER A 406 -14.07 0.62 3.45
N MET A 407 -12.90 1.18 3.52
CA MET A 407 -11.73 0.57 4.15
C MET A 407 -11.84 0.67 5.67
N ILE A 408 -11.46 -0.40 6.33
CA ILE A 408 -11.32 -0.55 7.78
C ILE A 408 -9.83 -0.72 8.09
N TYR A 409 -9.27 0.13 8.95
CA TYR A 409 -7.83 0.16 9.26
C TYR A 409 -7.54 -0.23 10.71
N PRO A 410 -7.58 -1.51 11.06
CA PRO A 410 -7.22 -1.96 12.38
C PRO A 410 -5.69 -1.94 12.55
N ARG A 411 -5.25 -1.48 13.71
CA ARG A 411 -3.86 -1.50 14.16
C ARG A 411 -3.78 -2.16 15.50
N PHE A 412 -2.80 -3.03 15.69
CA PHE A 412 -2.48 -3.49 17.02
C PHE A 412 -1.09 -3.05 17.46
N GLY A 413 -0.90 -2.95 18.75
CA GLY A 413 0.39 -2.68 19.36
C GLY A 413 0.52 -3.41 20.70
N ILE A 414 1.63 -4.13 20.88
CA ILE A 414 2.02 -4.75 22.12
C ILE A 414 3.25 -3.98 22.63
N PRO A 415 3.15 -3.24 23.74
CA PRO A 415 4.23 -2.38 24.22
C PRO A 415 5.43 -3.18 24.73
N LYS A 416 5.20 -4.39 25.22
CA LYS A 416 6.21 -5.26 25.80
C LYS A 416 5.91 -6.72 25.49
N GLY A 417 6.29 -7.16 24.28
CA GLY A 417 6.22 -8.55 23.83
C GLY A 417 7.47 -9.36 24.18
N PRO A 418 7.68 -10.53 23.54
CA PRO A 418 8.90 -11.30 23.64
C PRO A 418 10.14 -10.53 23.18
N ASP A 419 11.27 -10.71 23.89
CA ASP A 419 12.59 -10.21 23.46
C ASP A 419 13.20 -11.10 22.35
N ASP A 420 12.85 -12.38 22.34
CA ASP A 420 13.29 -13.33 21.32
C ASP A 420 12.61 -13.08 19.98
N LEU A 421 13.40 -13.01 18.90
CA LEU A 421 12.89 -12.67 17.58
C LEU A 421 11.87 -13.69 17.06
N ASP A 422 12.14 -14.99 17.19
CA ASP A 422 11.25 -16.01 16.62
C ASP A 422 9.94 -16.06 17.40
N ALA A 423 9.97 -15.91 18.73
CA ALA A 423 8.76 -15.80 19.56
C ALA A 423 7.96 -14.53 19.25
N ALA A 424 8.62 -13.39 19.01
CA ALA A 424 7.96 -12.15 18.64
C ALA A 424 7.29 -12.25 17.25
N LEU A 425 7.96 -12.91 16.29
CA LEU A 425 7.43 -13.18 14.96
C LEU A 425 6.24 -14.15 15.01
N ASP A 426 6.29 -15.19 15.86
CA ASP A 426 5.18 -16.14 16.02
C ASP A 426 3.94 -15.44 16.59
N LEU A 427 4.13 -14.56 17.58
CA LEU A 427 3.05 -13.78 18.15
C LEU A 427 2.45 -12.79 17.14
N HIS A 428 3.28 -12.04 16.39
CA HIS A 428 2.84 -11.15 15.32
C HIS A 428 2.03 -11.90 14.26
N ASP A 429 2.55 -13.05 13.79
CA ASP A 429 1.92 -13.83 12.74
C ASP A 429 0.60 -14.45 13.18
N ALA A 430 0.49 -14.87 14.45
CA ALA A 430 -0.76 -15.39 15.01
C ALA A 430 -1.88 -14.32 14.96
N ILE A 431 -1.57 -13.07 15.33
CA ILE A 431 -2.53 -11.97 15.31
C ILE A 431 -2.95 -11.63 13.88
N VAL A 432 -1.96 -11.46 12.97
CA VAL A 432 -2.22 -11.14 11.56
C VAL A 432 -3.04 -12.23 10.89
N ARG A 433 -2.71 -13.50 11.15
CA ARG A 433 -3.46 -14.65 10.64
C ARG A 433 -4.90 -14.65 11.11
N ALA A 434 -5.13 -14.51 12.42
CA ALA A 434 -6.48 -14.50 13.00
C ALA A 434 -7.33 -13.39 12.38
N ALA A 435 -6.78 -12.18 12.31
CA ALA A 435 -7.45 -11.02 11.73
C ALA A 435 -7.76 -11.19 10.24
N THR A 436 -6.80 -11.71 9.46
CA THR A 436 -6.96 -11.92 8.03
C THR A 436 -8.03 -12.96 7.72
N LEU A 437 -8.04 -14.09 8.45
CA LEU A 437 -9.05 -15.12 8.30
C LEU A 437 -10.44 -14.62 8.71
N ALA A 438 -10.54 -13.89 9.81
CA ALA A 438 -11.80 -13.29 10.26
C ALA A 438 -12.36 -12.29 9.23
N ALA A 439 -11.50 -11.53 8.53
CA ALA A 439 -11.92 -10.64 7.45
C ALA A 439 -12.52 -11.43 6.27
N ILE A 440 -11.85 -12.50 5.82
CA ILE A 440 -12.32 -13.34 4.72
C ILE A 440 -13.65 -14.01 5.08
N GLU A 441 -13.74 -14.60 6.27
CA GLU A 441 -14.93 -15.31 6.75
C GLU A 441 -16.15 -14.39 6.87
N ALA A 442 -15.93 -13.13 7.23
CA ALA A 442 -16.97 -12.10 7.25
C ALA A 442 -17.31 -11.51 5.85
N GLY A 443 -16.65 -11.99 4.79
CA GLY A 443 -16.87 -11.55 3.41
C GLY A 443 -16.17 -10.22 3.06
N GLY A 444 -15.14 -9.84 3.82
CA GLY A 444 -14.28 -8.70 3.53
C GLY A 444 -13.16 -9.02 2.55
N VAL A 445 -12.50 -7.98 2.04
CA VAL A 445 -11.30 -8.03 1.23
C VAL A 445 -10.10 -7.74 2.13
N ILE A 446 -9.06 -8.58 2.06
CA ILE A 446 -7.93 -8.57 3.01
C ILE A 446 -6.95 -7.42 2.85
N ASN A 447 -7.09 -6.63 1.78
CA ASN A 447 -6.23 -5.49 1.51
C ASN A 447 -6.98 -4.44 0.69
N ASP A 448 -6.87 -3.17 1.11
CA ASP A 448 -7.39 -2.03 0.38
C ASP A 448 -6.30 -1.36 -0.46
N HIS A 449 -5.12 -1.08 0.12
CA HIS A 449 -4.14 -0.22 -0.54
C HIS A 449 -2.65 -0.46 -0.21
N HIS A 450 -2.32 -1.32 0.75
CA HIS A 450 -0.91 -1.56 1.09
C HIS A 450 -0.19 -2.51 0.14
N GLY A 451 -0.93 -3.17 -0.74
CA GLY A 451 -0.43 -4.30 -1.52
C GLY A 451 -0.43 -5.59 -0.72
N VAL A 452 -0.13 -6.68 -1.38
CA VAL A 452 -0.14 -8.04 -0.82
C VAL A 452 1.25 -8.44 -0.30
N GLY A 453 2.28 -8.13 -1.09
CA GLY A 453 3.67 -8.45 -0.78
C GLY A 453 3.89 -9.91 -0.45
N MET A 454 4.66 -10.11 0.62
CA MET A 454 4.94 -11.44 1.18
C MET A 454 3.97 -11.79 2.33
N ARG A 455 3.51 -10.78 3.07
CA ARG A 455 2.74 -10.98 4.29
C ARG A 455 1.36 -11.55 4.01
N LEU A 456 0.67 -11.03 3.01
CA LEU A 456 -0.69 -11.47 2.64
C LEU A 456 -0.73 -12.52 1.52
N ALA A 457 0.40 -12.78 0.84
CA ALA A 457 0.50 -13.78 -0.21
C ALA A 457 -0.07 -15.16 0.17
N PRO A 458 0.14 -15.70 1.39
CA PRO A 458 -0.42 -17.00 1.79
C PRO A 458 -1.96 -17.07 1.80
N TYR A 459 -2.64 -15.93 1.84
CA TYR A 459 -4.10 -15.85 1.92
C TYR A 459 -4.79 -15.59 0.59
N LEU A 460 -4.04 -15.33 -0.50
CA LEU A 460 -4.62 -14.96 -1.80
C LEU A 460 -5.51 -16.05 -2.40
N GLU A 461 -5.16 -17.32 -2.23
CA GLU A 461 -6.00 -18.40 -2.75
C GLU A 461 -7.35 -18.48 -2.04
N ARG A 462 -7.41 -18.12 -0.74
CA ARG A 462 -8.69 -17.98 -0.03
C ARG A 462 -9.50 -16.79 -0.52
N GLN A 463 -8.82 -15.70 -0.93
CA GLN A 463 -9.48 -14.50 -1.45
C GLN A 463 -9.97 -14.67 -2.89
N PHE A 464 -9.16 -15.23 -3.78
CA PHE A 464 -9.45 -15.35 -5.21
C PHE A 464 -10.03 -16.72 -5.62
N GLY A 465 -9.95 -17.70 -4.75
CA GLY A 465 -10.25 -19.09 -5.05
C GLY A 465 -9.19 -19.73 -5.97
N PRO A 466 -9.21 -21.08 -6.08
CA PRO A 466 -8.24 -21.81 -6.89
C PRO A 466 -8.25 -21.43 -8.38
N ALA A 467 -9.42 -21.10 -8.93
CA ALA A 467 -9.53 -20.69 -10.34
C ALA A 467 -8.92 -19.31 -10.60
N GLY A 468 -9.14 -18.35 -9.70
CA GLY A 468 -8.51 -17.03 -9.77
C GLY A 468 -7.00 -17.10 -9.67
N MET A 469 -6.46 -17.91 -8.77
CA MET A 469 -5.01 -18.11 -8.65
C MET A 469 -4.42 -18.82 -9.89
N ARG A 470 -5.11 -19.79 -10.47
CA ARG A 470 -4.65 -20.38 -11.76
C ARG A 470 -4.62 -19.36 -12.89
N LEU A 471 -5.62 -18.48 -12.96
CA LEU A 471 -5.62 -17.39 -13.95
C LEU A 471 -4.43 -16.46 -13.74
N LEU A 472 -4.17 -16.02 -12.51
CA LEU A 472 -3.05 -15.13 -12.20
C LEU A 472 -1.69 -15.79 -12.53
N ARG A 473 -1.51 -17.07 -12.21
CA ARG A 473 -0.30 -17.85 -12.58
C ARG A 473 -0.11 -17.95 -14.09
N ARG A 474 -1.19 -18.15 -14.86
CA ARG A 474 -1.12 -18.17 -16.34
C ARG A 474 -0.70 -16.82 -16.92
N ILE A 475 -1.24 -15.72 -16.39
CA ILE A 475 -0.84 -14.37 -16.79
C ILE A 475 0.65 -14.15 -16.47
N LYS A 476 1.08 -14.50 -15.26
CA LYS A 476 2.49 -14.43 -14.86
C LYS A 476 3.38 -15.22 -15.80
N HIS A 477 3.06 -16.47 -16.06
CA HIS A 477 3.86 -17.34 -16.95
C HIS A 477 3.90 -16.82 -18.39
N GLY A 478 2.81 -16.22 -18.88
CA GLY A 478 2.76 -15.62 -20.22
C GLY A 478 3.66 -14.40 -20.38
N LEU A 479 3.89 -13.63 -19.31
CA LEU A 479 4.68 -12.39 -19.33
C LEU A 479 6.11 -12.59 -18.77
N ASP A 480 6.31 -13.61 -17.96
CA ASP A 480 7.58 -13.89 -17.31
C ASP A 480 7.74 -15.41 -17.09
N PRO A 481 8.01 -16.18 -18.17
CA PRO A 481 8.06 -17.63 -18.12
C PRO A 481 9.20 -18.18 -17.26
N ASP A 482 10.30 -17.44 -17.10
CA ASP A 482 11.44 -17.80 -16.25
C ASP A 482 11.30 -17.33 -14.80
N HIS A 483 10.18 -16.69 -14.44
CA HIS A 483 9.89 -16.16 -13.10
C HIS A 483 11.01 -15.27 -12.53
N VAL A 484 11.61 -14.45 -13.38
CA VAL A 484 12.68 -13.52 -13.02
C VAL A 484 12.13 -12.35 -12.16
N LEU A 485 10.92 -11.86 -12.47
CA LEU A 485 10.36 -10.69 -11.80
C LEU A 485 9.69 -11.06 -10.47
N CYS A 486 10.17 -10.50 -9.37
CA CYS A 486 9.58 -10.58 -8.03
C CYS A 486 9.14 -12.00 -7.60
N PRO A 487 10.00 -13.00 -7.67
CA PRO A 487 9.62 -14.37 -7.34
C PRO A 487 9.11 -14.48 -5.89
N GLY A 488 7.98 -15.17 -5.72
CA GLY A 488 7.34 -15.39 -4.42
C GLY A 488 6.40 -14.27 -3.94
N LYS A 489 6.37 -13.12 -4.60
CA LYS A 489 5.35 -12.09 -4.35
C LYS A 489 4.00 -12.54 -4.94
N LEU A 490 2.89 -12.05 -4.37
CA LEU A 490 1.53 -12.44 -4.80
C LEU A 490 1.31 -13.96 -4.86
N ALA A 491 2.02 -14.75 -4.06
CA ALA A 491 2.05 -16.22 -4.12
C ALA A 491 2.44 -16.78 -5.51
N LEU A 492 3.20 -16.02 -6.30
CA LEU A 492 3.67 -16.42 -7.63
C LEU A 492 5.10 -16.99 -7.52
N ARG A 493 5.20 -18.30 -7.46
CA ARG A 493 6.47 -19.04 -7.44
C ARG A 493 6.57 -19.96 -8.65
N PRO A 494 7.80 -20.31 -9.10
CA PRO A 494 7.98 -21.35 -10.09
C PRO A 494 7.38 -22.69 -9.65
N GLU A 495 6.79 -23.44 -10.57
CA GLU A 495 6.32 -24.80 -10.31
C GLU A 495 7.50 -25.69 -9.87
N GLY A 496 7.30 -26.50 -8.85
CA GLY A 496 8.32 -27.41 -8.32
C GLY A 496 9.22 -26.84 -7.20
N GLN A 497 9.17 -25.55 -6.91
CA GLN A 497 9.79 -24.96 -5.70
C GLN A 497 8.77 -24.93 -4.56
N GLY A 498 8.60 -26.09 -3.89
CA GLY A 498 7.94 -26.25 -2.60
C GLY A 498 6.67 -25.42 -2.44
N GLU A 499 5.56 -25.83 -3.08
CA GLU A 499 4.25 -25.56 -2.51
C GLU A 499 4.21 -26.26 -1.15
N ARG A 500 4.41 -25.51 -0.08
CA ARG A 500 3.95 -26.01 1.22
C ARG A 500 2.43 -26.10 1.16
N PRO A 501 1.85 -27.20 1.65
CA PRO A 501 0.44 -27.43 1.49
C PRO A 501 -0.37 -26.23 1.99
N THR A 502 -1.28 -25.76 1.13
CA THR A 502 -2.39 -24.90 1.51
C THR A 502 -2.99 -25.46 2.79
N VAL A 503 -3.16 -24.59 3.78
CA VAL A 503 -3.82 -24.94 5.03
C VAL A 503 -5.12 -25.65 4.70
N THR A 504 -5.14 -26.98 4.90
CA THR A 504 -6.37 -27.76 4.80
C THR A 504 -7.34 -27.24 5.88
N PRO A 505 -8.60 -26.96 5.58
CA PRO A 505 -9.56 -26.63 6.61
C PRO A 505 -9.58 -27.79 7.60
N ALA A 506 -9.41 -27.52 8.88
CA ALA A 506 -9.82 -28.48 9.89
C ALA A 506 -11.33 -28.66 9.73
N ALA A 507 -11.74 -29.92 9.48
CA ALA A 507 -13.11 -30.33 9.43
C ALA A 507 -13.85 -30.02 10.75
#